data_d43338185dd51a30e2192bb01b82e02f
#
_entry.id   d43338185dd51a30e2192bb01b82e02f
#
_cell.length_a   1.000
_cell.length_b   1.000
_cell.length_c   1.000
_cell.angle_alpha   90.00
_cell.angle_beta   90.00
_cell.angle_gamma   90.00
#
_symmetry.space_group_name_H-M   'P 1'
#
loop_
_entity.id
_entity.type
_entity.pdbx_description
1 polymer ?
#
loop_
_entity_poly.entity_id
_entity_poly.type
_entity_poly.pdbx_seq_one_letter_code
_entity_poly.pdbx_strand_id
1 'polypeptide(L)'
;MGQQRIEIDKEFPFPVSDLFNHLSEHENLSALFAPAKVRRVKEGDVEPNGVGSVRRLSLPLTPAFEETVTEFERDRRIAYRITKGSPLRDHHGVMVFSETAGGSRLHYTIVFKGKLPLIAALIKPVLDRAIRKGLNDLRL
;
A
#
# COMPACT_ATOMS: atom_id res chain seq x y z
N MET A 1 10.81 20.29 -5.68
CA MET A 1 9.67 20.26 -4.80
C MET A 1 9.84 19.21 -3.72
N GLY A 2 9.20 19.42 -2.61
CA GLY A 2 9.37 18.58 -1.45
C GLY A 2 8.77 17.20 -1.57
N GLN A 3 9.25 16.34 -0.71
CA GLN A 3 8.69 15.00 -0.53
C GLN A 3 7.33 15.12 0.16
N GLN A 4 6.38 14.33 -0.28
CA GLN A 4 5.08 14.20 0.37
C GLN A 4 5.09 12.97 1.26
N ARG A 5 4.34 13.04 2.35
CA ARG A 5 4.24 11.94 3.30
C ARG A 5 2.78 11.73 3.71
N ILE A 6 2.35 10.49 3.64
CA ILE A 6 1.07 10.05 4.17
C ILE A 6 1.39 9.16 5.36
N GLU A 7 0.76 9.42 6.49
CA GLU A 7 0.97 8.61 7.69
C GLU A 7 -0.38 8.29 8.30
N ILE A 8 -0.67 7.01 8.46
CA ILE A 8 -1.93 6.52 9.01
C ILE A 8 -1.61 5.55 10.13
N ASP A 9 -2.24 5.76 11.28
CA ASP A 9 -2.08 4.91 12.45
C ASP A 9 -3.48 4.54 12.90
N LYS A 10 -3.80 3.23 12.86
CA LYS A 10 -5.16 2.80 13.11
C LYS A 10 -5.19 1.45 13.82
N GLU A 11 -6.09 1.31 14.80
CA GLU A 11 -6.34 0.04 15.47
C GLU A 11 -7.56 -0.65 14.87
N PHE A 12 -7.54 -1.98 14.93
CA PHE A 12 -8.60 -2.84 14.39
C PHE A 12 -8.97 -3.87 15.42
N PRO A 13 -10.25 -4.32 15.43
CA PRO A 13 -10.70 -5.38 16.34
C PRO A 13 -10.37 -6.77 15.80
N PHE A 14 -9.41 -6.90 14.89
CA PHE A 14 -9.03 -8.18 14.27
C PHE A 14 -7.68 -8.63 14.78
N PRO A 15 -7.43 -9.95 14.90
CA PRO A 15 -6.08 -10.45 15.22
C PRO A 15 -5.06 -9.95 14.19
N VAL A 16 -3.82 -9.73 14.62
CA VAL A 16 -2.79 -9.17 13.75
C VAL A 16 -2.53 -10.08 12.54
N SER A 17 -2.58 -11.40 12.70
CA SER A 17 -2.36 -12.30 11.57
C SER A 17 -3.48 -12.21 10.54
N ASP A 18 -4.71 -12.00 10.95
CA ASP A 18 -5.84 -11.83 10.02
C ASP A 18 -5.69 -10.53 9.23
N LEU A 19 -5.34 -9.45 9.92
CA LEU A 19 -5.11 -8.16 9.29
C LEU A 19 -3.94 -8.25 8.31
N PHE A 20 -2.83 -8.87 8.72
CA PHE A 20 -1.66 -9.04 7.88
C PHE A 20 -1.98 -9.88 6.64
N ASN A 21 -2.65 -11.02 6.82
CA ASN A 21 -3.00 -11.88 5.70
C ASN A 21 -3.87 -11.17 4.68
N HIS A 22 -4.81 -10.37 5.16
CA HIS A 22 -5.70 -9.62 4.26
C HIS A 22 -4.94 -8.54 3.48
N LEU A 23 -4.13 -7.75 4.16
CA LEU A 23 -3.44 -6.63 3.53
C LEU A 23 -2.20 -7.05 2.74
N SER A 24 -1.68 -8.26 2.96
CA SER A 24 -0.57 -8.78 2.17
C SER A 24 -1.02 -9.35 0.83
N GLU A 25 -2.30 -9.74 0.70
CA GLU A 25 -2.84 -10.23 -0.56
C GLU A 25 -3.05 -9.05 -1.52
N HIS A 26 -2.29 -9.04 -2.61
CA HIS A 26 -2.27 -7.87 -3.51
C HIS A 26 -3.66 -7.48 -4.03
N GLU A 27 -4.48 -8.47 -4.39
CA GLU A 27 -5.78 -8.17 -4.99
C GLU A 27 -6.76 -7.54 -4.00
N ASN A 28 -6.58 -7.79 -2.71
CA ASN A 28 -7.40 -7.13 -1.69
C ASN A 28 -7.12 -5.62 -1.61
N LEU A 29 -6.00 -5.17 -2.14
CA LEU A 29 -5.63 -3.76 -2.10
C LEU A 29 -6.44 -2.90 -3.08
N SER A 30 -7.21 -3.52 -3.98
CA SER A 30 -8.12 -2.77 -4.85
C SER A 30 -9.09 -1.91 -4.04
N ALA A 31 -9.52 -2.39 -2.87
CA ALA A 31 -10.41 -1.61 -2.01
C ALA A 31 -9.68 -0.43 -1.35
N LEU A 32 -8.38 -0.58 -1.07
CA LEU A 32 -7.58 0.48 -0.46
C LEU A 32 -7.23 1.60 -1.44
N PHE A 33 -6.95 1.23 -2.67
CA PHE A 33 -6.47 2.20 -3.65
C PHE A 33 -7.53 2.56 -4.69
N ALA A 34 -8.81 2.30 -4.38
CA ALA A 34 -9.89 2.65 -5.30
C ALA A 34 -9.77 4.09 -5.79
N PRO A 35 -10.02 4.38 -7.06
CA PRO A 35 -10.59 3.49 -8.07
C PRO A 35 -9.59 2.59 -8.79
N ALA A 36 -8.35 2.53 -8.34
CA ALA A 36 -7.35 1.65 -8.94
C ALA A 36 -7.73 0.18 -8.75
N LYS A 37 -7.49 -0.63 -9.78
CA LYS A 37 -7.57 -2.08 -9.68
C LYS A 37 -6.18 -2.62 -9.49
N VAL A 38 -6.00 -3.49 -8.50
CA VAL A 38 -4.70 -4.04 -8.15
C VAL A 38 -4.71 -5.55 -8.45
N ARG A 39 -3.69 -6.00 -9.17
CA ARG A 39 -3.55 -7.41 -9.53
C ARG A 39 -2.10 -7.84 -9.41
N ARG A 40 -1.87 -8.99 -8.76
CA ARG A 40 -0.52 -9.55 -8.72
C ARG A 40 -0.16 -10.06 -10.11
N VAL A 41 0.98 -9.61 -10.65
CA VAL A 41 1.47 -10.02 -11.96
C VAL A 41 2.72 -10.88 -11.87
N LYS A 42 3.36 -10.96 -10.68
CA LYS A 42 4.50 -11.82 -10.44
C LYS A 42 4.48 -12.26 -8.99
N GLU A 43 4.71 -13.57 -8.76
CA GLU A 43 4.82 -14.08 -7.39
C GLU A 43 6.18 -13.77 -6.80
N GLY A 44 6.24 -13.71 -5.48
CA GLY A 44 7.48 -13.48 -4.76
C GLY A 44 8.43 -14.66 -4.83
N ASP A 45 9.65 -14.43 -4.34
CA ASP A 45 10.72 -15.44 -4.42
C ASP A 45 10.47 -16.64 -3.52
N VAL A 46 9.81 -16.44 -2.38
CA VAL A 46 9.52 -17.48 -1.39
C VAL A 46 8.02 -17.68 -1.23
N GLU A 47 7.28 -16.60 -1.07
CA GLU A 47 5.82 -16.62 -0.90
C GLU A 47 5.18 -15.81 -2.02
N PRO A 48 3.95 -16.19 -2.45
CA PRO A 48 3.30 -15.46 -3.56
C PRO A 48 3.22 -13.96 -3.36
N ASN A 49 2.97 -13.49 -2.12
CA ASN A 49 2.86 -12.07 -1.82
C ASN A 49 4.09 -11.50 -1.12
N GLY A 50 5.18 -12.27 -1.06
CA GLY A 50 6.41 -11.89 -0.37
C GLY A 50 7.35 -11.05 -1.20
N VAL A 51 8.60 -10.96 -0.74
CA VAL A 51 9.65 -10.18 -1.40
C VAL A 51 9.78 -10.60 -2.86
N GLY A 52 9.87 -9.61 -3.73
CA GLY A 52 9.98 -9.83 -5.18
C GLY A 52 8.64 -9.94 -5.89
N SER A 53 7.52 -10.05 -5.14
CA SER A 53 6.20 -10.05 -5.78
C SER A 53 5.90 -8.67 -6.35
N VAL A 54 5.20 -8.67 -7.50
CA VAL A 54 4.88 -7.44 -8.22
C VAL A 54 3.38 -7.37 -8.43
N ARG A 55 2.83 -6.19 -8.20
CA ARG A 55 1.42 -5.91 -8.49
C ARG A 55 1.31 -4.77 -9.48
N ARG A 56 0.30 -4.86 -10.34
CA ARG A 56 -0.02 -3.81 -11.28
C ARG A 56 -1.25 -3.05 -10.80
N LEU A 57 -1.15 -1.74 -10.82
CA LEU A 57 -2.26 -0.85 -10.49
C LEU A 57 -2.74 -0.19 -11.76
N SER A 58 -4.03 -0.37 -12.06
CA SER A 58 -4.65 0.14 -13.28
C SER A 58 -5.71 1.17 -12.91
N LEU A 59 -5.63 2.34 -13.54
CA LEU A 59 -6.58 3.43 -13.33
C LEU A 59 -7.16 3.81 -14.70
N PRO A 60 -8.42 4.28 -14.75
CA PRO A 60 -8.99 4.78 -16.00
C PRO A 60 -8.17 5.96 -16.52
N LEU A 61 -7.95 6.01 -17.84
CA LEU A 61 -7.35 7.13 -18.56
C LEU A 61 -5.88 7.41 -18.21
N THR A 62 -5.22 6.51 -17.49
CA THR A 62 -3.80 6.65 -17.17
C THR A 62 -3.07 5.35 -17.45
N PRO A 63 -1.77 5.40 -17.77
CA PRO A 63 -0.98 4.18 -17.88
C PRO A 63 -0.92 3.44 -16.55
N ALA A 64 -0.95 2.12 -16.60
CA ALA A 64 -0.77 1.31 -15.42
C ALA A 64 0.65 1.43 -14.90
N PHE A 65 0.84 1.23 -13.61
CA PHE A 65 2.18 1.19 -13.00
C PHE A 65 2.30 -0.02 -12.09
N GLU A 66 3.54 -0.35 -11.71
CA GLU A 66 3.81 -1.55 -10.94
C GLU A 66 4.56 -1.23 -9.66
N GLU A 67 4.21 -1.96 -8.60
CA GLU A 67 4.88 -1.89 -7.31
C GLU A 67 5.47 -3.26 -6.99
N THR A 68 6.66 -3.26 -6.41
CA THR A 68 7.35 -4.47 -5.99
C THR A 68 7.52 -4.48 -4.47
N VAL A 69 7.20 -5.60 -3.85
CA VAL A 69 7.43 -5.79 -2.41
C VAL A 69 8.92 -5.98 -2.17
N THR A 70 9.48 -5.16 -1.29
CA THR A 70 10.90 -5.16 -0.98
C THR A 70 11.21 -5.74 0.40
N GLU A 71 10.23 -5.74 1.33
CA GLU A 71 10.36 -6.35 2.65
C GLU A 71 9.07 -7.06 2.98
N PHE A 72 9.18 -8.21 3.62
CA PHE A 72 8.03 -9.02 3.99
C PHE A 72 8.38 -9.82 5.24
N GLU A 73 7.81 -9.41 6.37
CA GLU A 73 8.02 -10.05 7.66
C GLU A 73 6.64 -10.37 8.23
N ARG A 74 6.35 -11.65 8.37
CA ARG A 74 5.00 -12.10 8.72
C ARG A 74 4.52 -11.46 10.00
N ASP A 75 3.30 -10.91 9.94
CA ASP A 75 2.58 -10.25 11.04
C ASP A 75 3.29 -8.98 11.56
N ARG A 76 4.33 -8.51 10.88
CA ARG A 76 5.11 -7.37 11.36
C ARG A 76 5.29 -6.25 10.34
N ARG A 77 5.69 -6.58 9.09
CA ARG A 77 6.13 -5.53 8.20
C ARG A 77 6.02 -5.92 6.74
N ILE A 78 5.52 -5.00 5.93
CA ILE A 78 5.54 -5.08 4.49
C ILE A 78 6.03 -3.74 3.97
N ALA A 79 7.05 -3.75 3.11
CA ALA A 79 7.50 -2.55 2.43
C ALA A 79 7.47 -2.79 0.93
N TYR A 80 7.19 -1.73 0.18
CA TYR A 80 7.10 -1.79 -1.27
C TYR A 80 7.47 -0.46 -1.89
N ARG A 81 7.75 -0.49 -3.18
CA ARG A 81 8.05 0.73 -3.92
C ARG A 81 7.57 0.59 -5.36
N ILE A 82 7.30 1.73 -5.99
CA ILE A 82 6.96 1.74 -7.41
C ILE A 82 8.24 1.44 -8.19
N THR A 83 8.17 0.43 -9.07
CA THR A 83 9.32 -0.02 -9.85
C THR A 83 9.13 0.16 -11.35
N LYS A 84 7.92 0.47 -11.83
CA LYS A 84 7.65 0.66 -13.24
C LYS A 84 6.47 1.59 -13.44
N GLY A 85 6.65 2.59 -14.29
CA GLY A 85 5.61 3.57 -14.61
C GLY A 85 5.35 4.54 -13.46
N SER A 86 4.37 5.40 -13.57
CA SER A 86 3.92 6.33 -12.54
C SER A 86 4.50 7.73 -12.70
N PRO A 87 3.70 8.77 -12.43
CA PRO A 87 4.18 10.15 -12.35
C PRO A 87 4.91 10.45 -11.04
N LEU A 88 5.05 9.46 -10.17
CA LEU A 88 5.73 9.60 -8.88
C LEU A 88 7.14 9.02 -8.97
N ARG A 89 8.02 9.53 -8.10
CA ARG A 89 9.37 8.97 -7.94
C ARG A 89 9.76 8.97 -6.47
N ASP A 90 10.81 8.23 -6.15
CA ASP A 90 11.29 8.04 -4.79
C ASP A 90 10.15 7.57 -3.88
N HIS A 91 9.29 6.72 -4.41
CA HIS A 91 8.12 6.21 -3.71
C HIS A 91 8.52 5.04 -2.81
N HIS A 92 8.00 5.05 -1.59
CA HIS A 92 8.24 3.98 -0.65
C HIS A 92 7.04 3.87 0.29
N GLY A 93 6.42 2.70 0.34
CA GLY A 93 5.31 2.42 1.25
C GLY A 93 5.74 1.40 2.29
N VAL A 94 5.38 1.62 3.55
CA VAL A 94 5.72 0.72 4.65
C VAL A 94 4.50 0.52 5.52
N MET A 95 4.11 -0.74 5.71
CA MET A 95 3.08 -1.14 6.66
C MET A 95 3.75 -1.85 7.83
N VAL A 96 3.54 -1.35 9.05
CA VAL A 96 4.03 -1.99 10.26
C VAL A 96 2.83 -2.45 11.08
N PHE A 97 2.83 -3.73 11.43
CA PHE A 97 1.74 -4.39 12.13
C PHE A 97 2.17 -4.72 13.56
N SER A 98 1.24 -4.60 14.51
CA SER A 98 1.50 -4.99 15.89
C SER A 98 0.21 -5.47 16.55
N GLU A 99 0.36 -6.22 17.64
CA GLU A 99 -0.78 -6.65 18.45
C GLU A 99 -1.19 -5.55 19.42
N THR A 100 -2.49 -5.49 19.71
CA THR A 100 -3.02 -4.64 20.78
C THR A 100 -3.91 -5.51 21.68
N ALA A 101 -4.31 -4.97 22.82
CA ALA A 101 -5.19 -5.69 23.75
C ALA A 101 -6.52 -6.08 23.09
N GLY A 102 -7.03 -5.25 22.18
CA GLY A 102 -8.31 -5.49 21.51
C GLY A 102 -8.20 -6.06 20.10
N GLY A 103 -6.99 -6.31 19.60
CA GLY A 103 -6.82 -6.81 18.23
C GLY A 103 -5.46 -6.50 17.66
N SER A 104 -5.39 -5.51 16.76
CA SER A 104 -4.17 -5.18 16.06
C SER A 104 -4.09 -3.69 15.73
N ARG A 105 -2.91 -3.29 15.30
CA ARG A 105 -2.61 -1.92 14.92
C ARG A 105 -1.81 -1.91 13.64
N LEU A 106 -2.16 -1.00 12.74
CA LEU A 106 -1.42 -0.75 11.51
C LEU A 106 -0.87 0.67 11.54
N HIS A 107 0.45 0.78 11.33
CA HIS A 107 1.10 2.05 11.09
C HIS A 107 1.57 2.02 9.63
N TYR A 108 0.97 2.84 8.81
CA TYR A 108 1.19 2.84 7.36
C TYR A 108 1.76 4.19 6.94
N THR A 109 2.94 4.16 6.33
CA THR A 109 3.63 5.36 5.87
C THR A 109 3.91 5.25 4.38
N ILE A 110 3.60 6.30 3.62
CA ILE A 110 3.94 6.38 2.21
C ILE A 110 4.64 7.70 1.99
N VAL A 111 5.82 7.65 1.35
CA VAL A 111 6.56 8.85 0.96
C VAL A 111 6.78 8.83 -0.55
N PHE A 112 6.73 10.00 -1.17
CA PHE A 112 6.92 10.10 -2.61
C PHE A 112 7.18 11.53 -3.03
N LYS A 113 7.72 11.67 -4.26
CA LYS A 113 7.88 12.95 -4.95
C LYS A 113 7.17 12.87 -6.29
N GLY A 114 6.80 14.00 -6.86
CA GLY A 114 6.26 14.05 -8.22
C GLY A 114 7.38 14.26 -9.23
N LYS A 115 7.18 13.75 -10.45
CA LYS A 115 8.10 14.00 -11.56
C LYS A 115 7.95 15.42 -12.07
N LEU A 116 6.78 16.02 -11.88
CA LEU A 116 6.49 17.40 -12.29
C LEU A 116 6.12 18.20 -11.04
N PRO A 117 6.31 19.54 -11.07
CA PRO A 117 5.90 20.38 -9.95
C PRO A 117 4.42 20.18 -9.61
N LEU A 118 4.10 20.15 -8.34
CA LEU A 118 2.75 20.06 -7.80
C LEU A 118 2.05 18.72 -7.98
N ILE A 119 2.58 17.78 -8.77
CA ILE A 119 1.94 16.48 -8.98
C ILE A 119 1.78 15.74 -7.65
N ALA A 120 2.85 15.66 -6.86
CA ALA A 120 2.80 14.95 -5.57
C ALA A 120 1.79 15.59 -4.62
N ALA A 121 1.75 16.93 -4.60
CA ALA A 121 0.83 17.66 -3.73
C ALA A 121 -0.64 17.44 -4.13
N LEU A 122 -0.91 17.25 -5.42
CA LEU A 122 -2.26 16.96 -5.90
C LEU A 122 -2.67 15.51 -5.60
N ILE A 123 -1.73 14.59 -5.70
CA ILE A 123 -2.00 13.16 -5.49
C ILE A 123 -2.20 12.84 -4.01
N LYS A 124 -1.46 13.50 -3.12
CA LYS A 124 -1.47 13.17 -1.69
C LYS A 124 -2.88 13.14 -1.07
N PRO A 125 -3.72 14.17 -1.18
CA PRO A 125 -5.03 14.14 -0.53
C PRO A 125 -5.96 13.08 -1.14
N VAL A 126 -5.85 12.80 -2.43
CA VAL A 126 -6.66 11.79 -3.09
C VAL A 126 -6.28 10.40 -2.57
N LEU A 127 -5.00 10.11 -2.52
CA LEU A 127 -4.50 8.83 -2.05
C LEU A 127 -4.76 8.64 -0.56
N ASP A 128 -4.51 9.66 0.25
CA ASP A 128 -4.76 9.62 1.70
C ASP A 128 -6.23 9.29 1.98
N ARG A 129 -7.15 9.97 1.30
CA ARG A 129 -8.59 9.76 1.49
C ARG A 129 -9.00 8.36 1.08
N ALA A 130 -8.48 7.85 -0.05
CA ALA A 130 -8.81 6.53 -0.54
C ALA A 130 -8.38 5.45 0.46
N ILE A 131 -7.16 5.55 0.96
CA ILE A 131 -6.62 4.57 1.91
C ILE A 131 -7.40 4.60 3.23
N ARG A 132 -7.66 5.78 3.77
CA ARG A 132 -8.42 5.90 5.02
C ARG A 132 -9.82 5.32 4.88
N LYS A 133 -10.48 5.59 3.76
CA LYS A 133 -11.81 5.03 3.50
C LYS A 133 -11.75 3.51 3.40
N GLY A 134 -10.79 2.98 2.65
CA GLY A 134 -10.64 1.53 2.49
C GLY A 134 -10.37 0.83 3.81
N LEU A 135 -9.53 1.41 4.66
CA LEU A 135 -9.25 0.85 5.99
C LEU A 135 -10.47 0.96 6.91
N ASN A 136 -11.21 2.05 6.86
CA ASN A 136 -12.42 2.21 7.67
C ASN A 136 -13.52 1.23 7.27
N ASP A 137 -13.57 0.86 6.00
CA ASP A 137 -14.59 -0.06 5.48
C ASP A 137 -14.18 -1.52 5.63
N LEU A 138 -12.99 -1.79 6.13
CA LEU A 138 -12.45 -3.16 6.25
C LEU A 138 -13.31 -4.01 7.18
N ARG A 139 -13.68 -5.21 6.70
CA ARG A 139 -14.43 -6.22 7.47
C ARG A 139 -13.77 -7.58 7.24
N LEU A 140 -13.34 -8.19 8.32
CA LEU A 140 -12.67 -9.50 8.26
C LEU A 140 -13.46 -10.56 9.04
#